data_41556e1703a8ffabf328d9a0f4455eca
#
_entry.id   41556e1703a8ffabf328d9a0f4455eca
#
_cell.length_a   1.000
_cell.length_b   1.000
_cell.length_c   1.000
_cell.angle_alpha   90.00
_cell.angle_beta   90.00
_cell.angle_gamma   90.00
#
_symmetry.space_group_name_H-M   'P 1'
#
loop_
_entity.id
_entity.type
_entity.pdbx_description
1 polymer ?
#
loop_
_entity_poly.entity_id
_entity_poly.type
_entity_poly.pdbx_seq_one_letter_code
_entity_poly.pdbx_strand_id
1 'polypeptide(L)'
;MFYRAASNQYITEGQQFEIDGTVYPQNWLNLSTPEEKSALGLVEVTDANSPEDDRFYWVSSSLDGAVRTYTNTPKDLSGLKAQWVATTNAAAYSLLLPTDWMVTKAYETQSPIPVNWSAWRASVRTTAANAVTAINAAADIPALQAAVVVTWPHDPNYVEVTA
;
A
#
# COMPACT_ATOMS: atom_id res chain seq x y z
N MET A 1 17.93 12.35 -6.97
CA MET A 1 18.52 12.06 -8.31
C MET A 1 18.64 13.38 -9.07
N PHE A 2 19.71 13.57 -9.82
CA PHE A 2 19.98 14.80 -10.59
C PHE A 2 20.19 14.46 -12.07
N TYR A 3 19.85 15.41 -12.93
CA TYR A 3 20.04 15.34 -14.38
C TYR A 3 21.03 16.42 -14.81
N ARG A 4 21.96 16.08 -15.72
CA ARG A 4 22.88 17.01 -16.37
C ARG A 4 22.60 17.07 -17.86
N ALA A 5 22.06 18.19 -18.33
CA ALA A 5 21.66 18.37 -19.72
C ALA A 5 22.83 18.30 -20.71
N ALA A 6 24.00 18.84 -20.34
CA ALA A 6 25.19 18.89 -21.21
C ALA A 6 25.71 17.51 -21.63
N SER A 7 25.53 16.48 -20.80
CA SER A 7 25.94 15.10 -21.09
C SER A 7 24.78 14.11 -21.20
N ASN A 8 23.55 14.57 -21.02
CA ASN A 8 22.35 13.71 -20.94
C ASN A 8 22.50 12.58 -19.90
N GLN A 9 23.07 12.95 -18.74
CA GLN A 9 23.44 11.99 -17.70
C GLN A 9 22.54 12.13 -16.49
N TYR A 10 22.09 10.99 -15.95
CA TYR A 10 21.41 10.92 -14.65
C TYR A 10 22.39 10.47 -13.58
N ILE A 11 22.42 11.20 -12.47
CA ILE A 11 23.33 10.97 -11.35
C ILE A 11 22.47 10.69 -10.11
N THR A 12 22.71 9.54 -9.51
CA THR A 12 21.97 9.07 -8.33
C THR A 12 22.81 9.28 -7.07
N GLU A 13 22.16 9.67 -5.99
CA GLU A 13 22.80 9.76 -4.67
C GLU A 13 23.34 8.40 -4.23
N GLY A 14 24.45 8.44 -3.49
CA GLY A 14 25.12 7.22 -3.01
C GLY A 14 25.96 6.51 -4.07
N GLN A 15 26.15 7.09 -5.26
CA GLN A 15 27.02 6.56 -6.31
C GLN A 15 28.13 7.55 -6.64
N GLN A 16 29.32 7.01 -6.93
CA GLN A 16 30.41 7.78 -7.51
C GLN A 16 30.05 8.14 -8.95
N PHE A 17 30.38 9.35 -9.39
CA PHE A 17 30.14 9.80 -10.76
C PHE A 17 31.31 10.64 -11.29
N GLU A 18 31.35 10.81 -12.60
CA GLU A 18 32.36 11.59 -13.29
C GLU A 18 31.70 12.68 -14.14
N ILE A 19 32.24 13.89 -14.07
CA ILE A 19 31.87 15.02 -14.91
C ILE A 19 33.16 15.66 -15.47
N ASP A 20 33.25 15.77 -16.80
CA ASP A 20 34.34 16.44 -17.51
C ASP A 20 35.74 15.97 -17.06
N GLY A 21 35.90 14.65 -16.82
CA GLY A 21 37.16 14.04 -16.38
C GLY A 21 37.43 14.13 -14.87
N THR A 22 36.56 14.80 -14.10
CA THR A 22 36.66 14.88 -12.66
C THR A 22 35.76 13.86 -11.98
N VAL A 23 36.34 13.05 -11.11
CA VAL A 23 35.63 12.02 -10.35
C VAL A 23 35.13 12.58 -9.03
N TYR A 24 33.86 12.44 -8.76
CA TYR A 24 33.17 12.87 -7.54
C TYR A 24 32.82 11.65 -6.67
N PRO A 25 33.13 11.67 -5.36
CA PRO A 25 32.86 10.55 -4.48
C PRO A 25 31.36 10.36 -4.26
N GLN A 26 30.96 9.16 -3.84
CA GLN A 26 29.57 8.75 -3.66
C GLN A 26 28.74 9.63 -2.71
N ASN A 27 29.37 10.32 -1.77
CA ASN A 27 28.73 11.20 -0.80
C ASN A 27 28.69 12.68 -1.24
N TRP A 28 29.27 13.01 -2.41
CA TRP A 28 29.39 14.40 -2.84
C TRP A 28 28.03 15.10 -2.97
N LEU A 29 27.03 14.42 -3.57
CA LEU A 29 25.68 14.99 -3.73
C LEU A 29 25.00 15.32 -2.40
N ASN A 30 25.30 14.56 -1.36
CA ASN A 30 24.69 14.79 -0.03
C ASN A 30 25.39 15.91 0.76
N LEU A 31 26.67 16.15 0.46
CA LEU A 31 27.49 17.15 1.18
C LEU A 31 27.57 18.49 0.44
N SER A 32 27.35 18.50 -0.87
CA SER A 32 27.45 19.71 -1.71
C SER A 32 26.24 20.62 -1.54
N THR A 33 26.49 21.91 -1.68
CA THR A 33 25.44 22.93 -1.64
C THR A 33 24.64 22.97 -2.95
N PRO A 34 23.45 23.60 -2.96
CA PRO A 34 22.68 23.81 -4.19
C PRO A 34 23.48 24.59 -5.26
N GLU A 35 24.30 25.56 -4.85
CA GLU A 35 25.13 26.38 -5.73
C GLU A 35 26.21 25.53 -6.41
N GLU A 36 26.86 24.64 -5.66
CA GLU A 36 27.89 23.74 -6.19
C GLU A 36 27.28 22.75 -7.20
N LYS A 37 26.10 22.23 -6.90
CA LYS A 37 25.35 21.36 -7.84
C LYS A 37 24.97 22.11 -9.11
N SER A 38 24.46 23.34 -8.96
CA SER A 38 24.10 24.20 -10.09
C SER A 38 25.32 24.57 -10.95
N ALA A 39 26.49 24.82 -10.34
CA ALA A 39 27.74 25.12 -11.05
C ALA A 39 28.20 23.95 -11.95
N LEU A 40 27.87 22.71 -11.58
CA LEU A 40 28.08 21.49 -12.41
C LEU A 40 26.97 21.25 -13.43
N GLY A 41 25.97 22.12 -13.50
CA GLY A 41 24.80 21.96 -14.38
C GLY A 41 23.89 20.83 -13.96
N LEU A 42 23.87 20.50 -12.67
CA LEU A 42 22.99 19.48 -12.10
C LEU A 42 21.65 20.10 -11.72
N VAL A 43 20.59 19.54 -12.28
CA VAL A 43 19.20 19.92 -11.97
C VAL A 43 18.56 18.73 -11.25
N GLU A 44 17.89 18.99 -10.14
CA GLU A 44 17.17 17.95 -9.42
C GLU A 44 15.99 17.45 -10.26
N VAL A 45 15.85 16.13 -10.33
CA VAL A 45 14.71 15.51 -11.04
C VAL A 45 13.47 15.65 -10.19
N THR A 46 12.45 16.26 -10.77
CA THR A 46 11.14 16.45 -10.16
C THR A 46 10.10 15.51 -10.78
N ASP A 47 9.10 15.15 -10.01
CA ASP A 47 8.00 14.30 -10.46
C ASP A 47 6.85 15.18 -11.01
N ALA A 48 6.44 14.95 -12.26
CA ALA A 48 5.31 15.64 -12.89
C ALA A 48 3.96 15.20 -12.32
N ASN A 49 3.89 13.97 -11.83
CA ASN A 49 2.73 13.37 -11.19
C ASN A 49 3.20 12.36 -10.14
N SER A 50 2.26 11.74 -9.42
CA SER A 50 2.56 10.72 -8.41
C SER A 50 2.31 9.30 -8.94
N PRO A 51 3.06 8.30 -8.45
CA PRO A 51 2.71 6.90 -8.64
C PRO A 51 1.41 6.59 -7.89
N GLU A 52 0.54 5.81 -8.52
CA GLU A 52 -0.64 5.24 -7.89
C GLU A 52 -0.27 3.98 -7.07
N ASP A 53 -1.21 3.50 -6.27
CA ASP A 53 -1.03 2.30 -5.45
C ASP A 53 -0.79 1.06 -6.33
N ASP A 54 0.37 0.44 -6.19
CA ASP A 54 0.81 -0.71 -6.97
C ASP A 54 -0.04 -1.98 -6.75
N ARG A 55 -0.84 -2.02 -5.70
CA ARG A 55 -1.83 -3.08 -5.50
C ARG A 55 -2.92 -3.05 -6.56
N PHE A 56 -3.24 -1.88 -7.11
CA PHE A 56 -4.34 -1.63 -8.05
C PHE A 56 -3.88 -1.22 -9.45
N TYR A 57 -2.66 -0.70 -9.57
CA TYR A 57 -2.11 -0.20 -10.82
C TYR A 57 -0.77 -0.87 -11.16
N TRP A 58 -0.52 -1.04 -12.43
CA TRP A 58 0.82 -1.24 -12.96
C TRP A 58 1.46 0.14 -13.10
N VAL A 59 2.51 0.39 -12.32
CA VAL A 59 3.20 1.67 -12.29
C VAL A 59 4.52 1.54 -13.04
N SER A 60 4.73 2.40 -14.02
CA SER A 60 6.01 2.60 -14.70
C SER A 60 6.37 4.07 -14.69
N SER A 61 7.62 4.42 -14.96
CA SER A 61 8.03 5.81 -15.07
C SER A 61 8.98 6.02 -16.23
N SER A 62 8.93 7.20 -16.83
CA SER A 62 9.87 7.69 -17.81
C SER A 62 10.53 8.97 -17.33
N LEU A 63 11.73 9.23 -17.85
CA LEU A 63 12.51 10.45 -17.58
C LEU A 63 12.66 11.21 -18.90
N ASP A 64 12.33 12.50 -18.84
CA ASP A 64 12.59 13.45 -19.92
C ASP A 64 13.29 14.67 -19.30
N GLY A 65 14.60 14.77 -19.54
CA GLY A 65 15.44 15.75 -18.84
C GLY A 65 15.32 15.63 -17.32
N ALA A 66 15.04 16.73 -16.66
CA ALA A 66 14.87 16.77 -15.21
C ALA A 66 13.44 16.49 -14.73
N VAL A 67 12.60 15.85 -15.56
CA VAL A 67 11.21 15.53 -15.22
C VAL A 67 10.97 14.03 -15.30
N ARG A 68 10.45 13.46 -14.20
CA ARG A 68 9.93 12.09 -14.17
C ARG A 68 8.43 12.11 -14.30
N THR A 69 7.91 11.27 -15.18
CA THR A 69 6.46 11.07 -15.36
C THR A 69 6.12 9.62 -15.09
N TYR A 70 5.15 9.38 -14.21
CA TYR A 70 4.61 8.05 -13.94
C TYR A 70 3.45 7.75 -14.88
N THR A 71 3.44 6.52 -15.37
CA THR A 71 2.30 5.94 -16.12
C THR A 71 1.63 4.91 -15.21
N ASN A 72 0.39 5.20 -14.82
CA ASN A 72 -0.42 4.37 -13.93
C ASN A 72 -1.47 3.64 -14.76
N THR A 73 -1.24 2.36 -15.08
CA THR A 73 -2.16 1.54 -15.85
C THR A 73 -3.03 0.71 -14.90
N PRO A 74 -4.36 0.89 -14.87
CA PRO A 74 -5.23 0.10 -14.03
C PRO A 74 -5.07 -1.40 -14.28
N LYS A 75 -5.02 -2.19 -13.22
CA LYS A 75 -5.09 -3.65 -13.30
C LYS A 75 -6.51 -4.10 -13.62
N ASP A 76 -6.67 -5.36 -14.03
CA ASP A 76 -7.99 -5.93 -14.30
C ASP A 76 -8.89 -5.88 -13.06
N LEU A 77 -9.99 -5.15 -13.17
CA LEU A 77 -10.93 -4.93 -12.07
C LEU A 77 -11.57 -6.25 -11.59
N SER A 78 -11.88 -7.16 -12.50
CA SER A 78 -12.50 -8.43 -12.17
C SER A 78 -11.57 -9.32 -11.35
N GLY A 79 -10.31 -9.42 -11.78
CA GLY A 79 -9.26 -10.16 -11.05
C GLY A 79 -8.99 -9.57 -9.68
N LEU A 80 -8.92 -8.23 -9.57
CA LEU A 80 -8.74 -7.55 -8.30
C LEU A 80 -9.91 -7.80 -7.33
N LYS A 81 -11.15 -7.73 -7.81
CA LYS A 81 -12.33 -8.05 -6.98
C LYS A 81 -12.25 -9.47 -6.42
N ALA A 82 -11.95 -10.45 -7.25
CA ALA A 82 -11.81 -11.83 -6.81
C ALA A 82 -10.71 -11.98 -5.74
N GLN A 83 -9.57 -11.35 -5.95
CA GLN A 83 -8.46 -11.35 -4.99
C GLN A 83 -8.86 -10.71 -3.65
N TRP A 84 -9.50 -9.55 -3.69
CA TRP A 84 -9.87 -8.83 -2.46
C TRP A 84 -11.02 -9.51 -1.70
N VAL A 85 -11.95 -10.14 -2.39
CA VAL A 85 -12.97 -11.02 -1.76
C VAL A 85 -12.29 -12.18 -1.02
N ALA A 86 -11.33 -12.85 -1.66
CA ALA A 86 -10.58 -13.93 -1.02
C ALA A 86 -9.79 -13.43 0.21
N THR A 87 -9.13 -12.27 0.11
CA THR A 87 -8.39 -11.64 1.21
C THR A 87 -9.33 -11.29 2.38
N THR A 88 -10.49 -10.69 2.09
CA THR A 88 -11.50 -10.34 3.11
C THR A 88 -12.02 -11.57 3.85
N ASN A 89 -12.34 -12.64 3.11
CA ASN A 89 -12.78 -13.89 3.71
C ASN A 89 -11.69 -14.56 4.55
N ALA A 90 -10.43 -14.52 4.10
CA ALA A 90 -9.29 -15.04 4.86
C ALA A 90 -9.07 -14.26 6.17
N ALA A 91 -9.22 -12.92 6.13
CA ALA A 91 -9.13 -12.09 7.32
C ALA A 91 -10.24 -12.42 8.33
N ALA A 92 -11.50 -12.54 7.87
CA ALA A 92 -12.62 -12.95 8.72
C ALA A 92 -12.39 -14.34 9.34
N TYR A 93 -11.90 -15.29 8.54
CA TYR A 93 -11.56 -16.63 9.03
C TYR A 93 -10.47 -16.56 10.12
N SER A 94 -9.41 -15.82 9.89
CA SER A 94 -8.31 -15.66 10.86
C SER A 94 -8.79 -15.07 12.18
N LEU A 95 -9.74 -14.13 12.15
CA LEU A 95 -10.34 -13.55 13.35
C LEU A 95 -11.21 -14.56 14.10
N LEU A 96 -11.97 -15.39 13.40
CA LEU A 96 -12.91 -16.34 14.01
C LEU A 96 -12.23 -17.62 14.53
N LEU A 97 -11.18 -18.08 13.87
CA LEU A 97 -10.49 -19.34 14.13
C LEU A 97 -10.09 -19.55 15.61
N PRO A 98 -9.49 -18.57 16.34
CA PRO A 98 -9.11 -18.75 17.73
C PRO A 98 -10.29 -19.02 18.67
N THR A 99 -11.51 -18.75 18.24
CA THR A 99 -12.75 -18.89 19.04
C THR A 99 -13.66 -20.02 18.55
N ASP A 100 -13.27 -20.78 17.53
CA ASP A 100 -14.10 -21.87 16.97
C ASP A 100 -14.28 -23.02 17.97
N TRP A 101 -13.33 -23.27 18.86
CA TRP A 101 -13.48 -24.22 19.96
C TRP A 101 -14.68 -23.92 20.86
N MET A 102 -15.10 -22.65 21.00
CA MET A 102 -16.28 -22.27 21.78
C MET A 102 -17.56 -22.84 21.19
N VAL A 103 -17.63 -22.93 19.86
CA VAL A 103 -18.78 -23.51 19.16
C VAL A 103 -18.87 -25.02 19.43
N THR A 104 -17.74 -25.71 19.31
CA THR A 104 -17.67 -27.15 19.59
C THR A 104 -18.03 -27.44 21.05
N LYS A 105 -17.41 -26.69 22.01
CA LYS A 105 -17.72 -26.81 23.43
C LYS A 105 -19.19 -26.56 23.72
N ALA A 106 -19.79 -25.52 23.14
CA ALA A 106 -21.20 -25.21 23.36
C ALA A 106 -22.10 -26.34 22.88
N TYR A 107 -21.77 -27.00 21.77
CA TYR A 107 -22.50 -28.15 21.25
C TYR A 107 -22.36 -29.37 22.17
N GLU A 108 -21.15 -29.71 22.61
CA GLU A 108 -20.86 -30.88 23.45
C GLU A 108 -21.45 -30.75 24.86
N THR A 109 -21.36 -29.56 25.46
CA THR A 109 -21.76 -29.33 26.86
C THR A 109 -23.16 -28.77 27.02
N GLN A 110 -23.84 -28.46 25.91
CA GLN A 110 -25.16 -27.77 25.88
C GLN A 110 -25.13 -26.42 26.62
N SER A 111 -23.93 -25.84 26.76
CA SER A 111 -23.71 -24.51 27.38
C SER A 111 -23.52 -23.46 26.29
N PRO A 112 -24.28 -22.36 26.29
CA PRO A 112 -24.17 -21.36 25.22
C PRO A 112 -22.81 -20.66 25.22
N ILE A 113 -22.38 -20.21 24.04
CA ILE A 113 -21.23 -19.29 23.92
C ILE A 113 -21.54 -18.02 24.72
N PRO A 114 -20.57 -17.44 25.46
CA PRO A 114 -20.78 -16.18 26.14
C PRO A 114 -21.30 -15.09 25.17
N VAL A 115 -22.28 -14.32 25.62
CA VAL A 115 -23.06 -13.39 24.78
C VAL A 115 -22.16 -12.38 24.05
N ASN A 116 -21.14 -11.83 24.73
CA ASN A 116 -20.17 -10.90 24.13
C ASN A 116 -19.37 -11.53 22.97
N TRP A 117 -18.92 -12.78 23.14
CA TRP A 117 -18.21 -13.52 22.09
C TRP A 117 -19.12 -13.89 20.92
N SER A 118 -20.35 -14.31 21.22
CA SER A 118 -21.36 -14.62 20.20
C SER A 118 -21.68 -13.38 19.35
N ALA A 119 -21.89 -12.24 20.01
CA ALA A 119 -22.15 -10.95 19.35
C ALA A 119 -20.96 -10.48 18.48
N TRP A 120 -19.73 -10.58 19.00
CA TRP A 120 -18.53 -10.24 18.26
C TRP A 120 -18.35 -11.13 17.02
N ARG A 121 -18.52 -12.43 17.15
CA ARG A 121 -18.45 -13.38 16.02
C ARG A 121 -19.49 -13.06 14.94
N ALA A 122 -20.70 -12.68 15.34
CA ALA A 122 -21.74 -12.23 14.40
C ALA A 122 -21.34 -10.94 13.69
N SER A 123 -20.78 -9.98 14.44
CA SER A 123 -20.27 -8.71 13.90
C SER A 123 -19.15 -8.92 12.88
N VAL A 124 -18.17 -9.80 13.14
CA VAL A 124 -17.10 -10.15 12.17
C VAL A 124 -17.69 -10.68 10.87
N ARG A 125 -18.67 -11.59 10.95
CA ARG A 125 -19.33 -12.14 9.75
C ARG A 125 -20.10 -11.09 8.96
N THR A 126 -20.82 -10.21 9.66
CA THR A 126 -21.57 -9.12 9.03
C THR A 126 -20.62 -8.14 8.35
N THR A 127 -19.52 -7.75 9.02
CA THR A 127 -18.49 -6.89 8.43
C THR A 127 -17.90 -7.50 7.17
N ALA A 128 -17.55 -8.80 7.19
CA ALA A 128 -17.05 -9.49 6.01
C ALA A 128 -18.08 -9.50 4.86
N ALA A 129 -19.33 -9.83 5.16
CA ALA A 129 -20.39 -9.87 4.14
C ALA A 129 -20.63 -8.49 3.50
N ASN A 130 -20.64 -7.43 4.31
CA ASN A 130 -20.80 -6.06 3.83
C ASN A 130 -19.60 -5.64 2.95
N ALA A 131 -18.37 -5.95 3.39
CA ALA A 131 -17.17 -5.67 2.61
C ALA A 131 -17.16 -6.42 1.26
N VAL A 132 -17.50 -7.71 1.25
CA VAL A 132 -17.61 -8.51 0.03
C VAL A 132 -18.67 -7.92 -0.91
N THR A 133 -19.81 -7.48 -0.38
CA THR A 133 -20.86 -6.82 -1.17
C THR A 133 -20.35 -5.52 -1.79
N ALA A 134 -19.66 -4.68 -1.02
CA ALA A 134 -19.08 -3.42 -1.51
C ALA A 134 -18.00 -3.66 -2.58
N ILE A 135 -17.11 -4.64 -2.37
CA ILE A 135 -16.07 -5.02 -3.34
C ILE A 135 -16.71 -5.46 -4.67
N ASN A 136 -17.74 -6.31 -4.61
CA ASN A 136 -18.42 -6.78 -5.81
C ASN A 136 -19.20 -5.66 -6.55
N ALA A 137 -19.72 -4.69 -5.81
CA ALA A 137 -20.46 -3.56 -6.35
C ALA A 137 -19.54 -2.46 -6.94
N ALA A 138 -18.24 -2.45 -6.64
CA ALA A 138 -17.31 -1.43 -7.12
C ALA A 138 -17.33 -1.37 -8.66
N ALA A 139 -17.58 -0.19 -9.22
CA ALA A 139 -17.66 0.00 -10.67
C ALA A 139 -16.30 0.25 -11.34
N ASP A 140 -15.31 0.71 -10.55
CA ASP A 140 -13.98 1.10 -11.01
C ASP A 140 -12.93 0.88 -9.90
N ILE A 141 -11.66 1.18 -10.21
CA ILE A 141 -10.55 1.03 -9.25
C ILE A 141 -10.71 1.95 -8.02
N PRO A 142 -11.03 3.25 -8.15
CA PRO A 142 -11.25 4.11 -6.99
C PRO A 142 -12.35 3.60 -6.05
N ALA A 143 -13.46 3.12 -6.59
CA ALA A 143 -14.53 2.51 -5.80
C ALA A 143 -14.06 1.23 -5.09
N LEU A 144 -13.23 0.41 -5.76
CA LEU A 144 -12.63 -0.78 -5.16
C LEU A 144 -11.65 -0.41 -4.05
N GLN A 145 -10.80 0.59 -4.25
CA GLN A 145 -9.88 1.08 -3.22
C GLN A 145 -10.61 1.50 -1.93
N ALA A 146 -11.74 2.17 -2.07
CA ALA A 146 -12.58 2.52 -0.94
C ALA A 146 -13.23 1.29 -0.27
N ALA A 147 -13.70 0.33 -1.07
CA ALA A 147 -14.40 -0.86 -0.58
C ALA A 147 -13.49 -1.84 0.19
N VAL A 148 -12.18 -1.86 -0.08
CA VAL A 148 -11.23 -2.77 0.57
C VAL A 148 -10.72 -2.26 1.92
N VAL A 149 -11.04 -1.03 2.30
CA VAL A 149 -10.73 -0.48 3.62
C VAL A 149 -11.76 -0.99 4.63
N VAL A 150 -11.47 -2.12 5.27
CA VAL A 150 -12.39 -2.78 6.20
C VAL A 150 -11.96 -2.50 7.64
N THR A 151 -12.85 -1.92 8.44
CA THR A 151 -12.67 -1.76 9.88
C THR A 151 -13.28 -2.97 10.58
N TRP A 152 -12.41 -3.82 11.12
CA TRP A 152 -12.85 -5.01 11.84
C TRP A 152 -13.25 -4.70 13.28
N PRO A 153 -14.28 -5.37 13.84
CA PRO A 153 -14.65 -5.21 15.23
C PRO A 153 -13.57 -5.78 16.16
N HIS A 154 -13.25 -5.04 17.21
CA HIS A 154 -12.36 -5.51 18.27
C HIS A 154 -13.00 -6.66 19.05
N ASP A 155 -12.18 -7.64 19.46
CA ASP A 155 -12.66 -8.75 20.28
C ASP A 155 -13.05 -8.27 21.69
N PRO A 156 -13.84 -9.06 22.43
CA PRO A 156 -14.36 -8.66 23.76
C PRO A 156 -13.28 -8.43 24.83
N ASN A 157 -12.05 -8.85 24.61
CA ASN A 157 -10.92 -8.63 25.53
C ASN A 157 -10.08 -7.40 25.17
N TYR A 158 -10.41 -6.72 24.06
CA TYR A 158 -9.71 -5.52 23.64
C TYR A 158 -9.92 -4.40 24.66
N VAL A 159 -8.81 -3.84 25.15
CA VAL A 159 -8.80 -2.66 26.02
C VAL A 159 -8.18 -1.51 25.24
N GLU A 160 -8.96 -0.45 25.03
CA GLU A 160 -8.46 0.76 24.40
C GLU A 160 -7.46 1.43 25.35
N VAL A 161 -6.18 1.49 24.95
CA VAL A 161 -5.15 2.22 25.71
C VAL A 161 -5.30 3.69 25.33
N THR A 162 -6.02 4.44 26.15
CA THR A 162 -6.02 5.91 26.05
C THR A 162 -4.64 6.44 26.42
N ALA A 163 -3.97 7.06 25.47
CA ALA A 163 -2.69 7.75 25.66
C ALA A 163 -2.88 9.07 26.40
#